data_4e97ab9b30effa27cb2ab2c8138f3c0a
#
_entry.id   4e97ab9b30effa27cb2ab2c8138f3c0a
#
_cell.length_a   1.000
_cell.length_b   1.000
_cell.length_c   1.000
_cell.angle_alpha   90.00
_cell.angle_beta   90.00
_cell.angle_gamma   90.00
#
_symmetry.space_group_name_H-M   'P 1'
#
loop_
_entity.id
_entity.type
_entity.pdbx_description
1 polymer ?
#
loop_
_entity_poly.entity_id
_entity_poly.type
_entity_poly.pdbx_seq_one_letter_code
_entity_poly.pdbx_strand_id
1 'polypeptide(L)'
;DPTPNCPAAQVSDKQIIGGFHDPEKLAQLVNENDVTTFELEHVDTSILKKMFDEGKNIYPSPYLIELIQDKYKQKELLDKKGISVPAYKKVDTKACLESFGFPVIQKARKGGYDGKGVILLKTKDDLSKAIEAESFIEELVDIQKEIAVMVARNIEGEISCYPVVEMLFDERVNICDIVIAPARIEESLRKEIEDISIKCIEALDGVGIFGVELFLTKDNKILVNEIAPRPHNSGHYTIESCL
;
A
#
# COMPACT_ATOMS: atom_id res chain seq x y z
N ASP A 1 -17.91 6.45 8.15
CA ASP A 1 -17.24 5.90 9.34
C ASP A 1 -18.30 5.32 10.29
N PRO A 2 -18.07 4.14 10.93
CA PRO A 2 -19.02 3.54 11.86
C PRO A 2 -19.14 4.31 13.20
N THR A 3 -18.14 5.10 13.55
CA THR A 3 -18.09 5.84 14.81
C THR A 3 -18.74 7.21 14.66
N PRO A 4 -19.84 7.50 15.36
CA PRO A 4 -20.43 8.83 15.35
C PRO A 4 -19.45 9.90 15.84
N ASN A 5 -19.47 11.07 15.18
CA ASN A 5 -18.60 12.20 15.53
C ASN A 5 -17.10 11.84 15.53
N CYS A 6 -16.68 11.00 14.55
CA CYS A 6 -15.26 10.69 14.33
C CYS A 6 -14.44 11.97 14.02
N PRO A 7 -13.10 11.94 14.13
CA PRO A 7 -12.29 13.15 13.92
C PRO A 7 -12.58 13.86 12.59
N ALA A 8 -12.71 13.12 11.48
CA ALA A 8 -13.04 13.70 10.18
C ALA A 8 -14.44 14.36 10.14
N ALA A 9 -15.41 13.82 10.88
CA ALA A 9 -16.76 14.38 10.94
C ALA A 9 -16.79 15.77 11.54
N GLN A 10 -15.81 16.13 12.38
CA GLN A 10 -15.75 17.45 13.03
C GLN A 10 -15.36 18.58 12.07
N VAL A 11 -14.81 18.23 10.90
CA VAL A 11 -14.35 19.19 9.89
C VAL A 11 -15.01 18.96 8.52
N SER A 12 -15.94 18.00 8.42
CA SER A 12 -16.71 17.72 7.20
C SER A 12 -18.10 18.32 7.28
N ASP A 13 -18.70 18.61 6.12
CA ASP A 13 -20.08 19.13 6.02
C ASP A 13 -21.12 18.10 6.49
N LYS A 14 -20.82 16.81 6.31
CA LYS A 14 -21.72 15.71 6.65
C LYS A 14 -20.96 14.43 6.96
N GLN A 15 -21.46 13.69 7.94
CA GLN A 15 -21.03 12.31 8.21
C GLN A 15 -22.14 11.33 7.86
N ILE A 16 -21.80 10.29 7.12
CA ILE A 16 -22.63 9.09 6.92
C ILE A 16 -22.14 8.02 7.90
N ILE A 17 -23.00 7.67 8.87
CA ILE A 17 -22.67 6.63 9.85
C ILE A 17 -22.99 5.27 9.25
N GLY A 18 -21.98 4.39 9.14
CA GLY A 18 -22.08 3.05 8.59
C GLY A 18 -20.73 2.37 8.45
N GLY A 19 -20.75 1.06 8.29
CA GLY A 19 -19.55 0.25 8.08
C GLY A 19 -18.98 0.38 6.67
N PHE A 20 -17.69 0.10 6.51
CA PHE A 20 -16.98 0.13 5.22
C PHE A 20 -17.39 -1.00 4.26
N HIS A 21 -18.22 -1.92 4.73
CA HIS A 21 -18.80 -3.01 3.94
C HIS A 21 -20.33 -2.89 3.79
N ASP A 22 -20.91 -1.75 4.17
CA ASP A 22 -22.33 -1.47 4.03
C ASP A 22 -22.60 -0.88 2.62
N PRO A 23 -23.21 -1.65 1.70
CA PRO A 23 -23.38 -1.23 0.31
C PRO A 23 -24.33 -0.02 0.18
N GLU A 24 -25.32 0.12 1.08
CA GLU A 24 -26.27 1.25 1.05
C GLU A 24 -25.57 2.54 1.45
N LYS A 25 -24.71 2.48 2.49
CA LYS A 25 -23.94 3.65 2.95
C LYS A 25 -22.86 4.06 1.98
N LEU A 26 -22.19 3.11 1.35
CA LEU A 26 -21.22 3.37 0.28
C LEU A 26 -21.93 4.00 -0.94
N ALA A 27 -23.06 3.45 -1.37
CA ALA A 27 -23.84 4.03 -2.46
C ALA A 27 -24.37 5.42 -2.13
N GLN A 28 -24.82 5.65 -0.90
CA GLN A 28 -25.24 6.97 -0.42
C GLN A 28 -24.10 7.97 -0.53
N LEU A 29 -22.89 7.62 -0.03
CA LEU A 29 -21.72 8.48 -0.09
C LEU A 29 -21.38 8.89 -1.54
N VAL A 30 -21.31 7.92 -2.45
CA VAL A 30 -21.00 8.18 -3.86
C VAL A 30 -22.06 9.05 -4.54
N ASN A 31 -23.33 8.85 -4.23
CA ASN A 31 -24.41 9.62 -4.86
C ASN A 31 -24.53 11.07 -4.36
N GLU A 32 -24.08 11.32 -3.15
CA GLU A 32 -24.15 12.65 -2.53
C GLU A 32 -22.91 13.52 -2.81
N ASN A 33 -21.89 12.99 -3.54
CA ASN A 33 -20.66 13.71 -3.82
C ASN A 33 -20.31 13.68 -5.32
N ASP A 34 -19.66 14.74 -5.78
CA ASP A 34 -19.19 14.87 -7.18
C ASP A 34 -18.02 13.93 -7.47
N VAL A 35 -17.16 13.71 -6.46
CA VAL A 35 -16.00 12.80 -6.52
C VAL A 35 -15.89 12.04 -5.20
N THR A 36 -15.58 10.76 -5.28
CA THR A 36 -15.31 9.91 -4.11
C THR A 36 -13.87 9.41 -4.14
N THR A 37 -13.19 9.48 -3.02
CA THR A 37 -11.84 8.93 -2.83
C THR A 37 -11.76 8.08 -1.57
N PHE A 38 -10.61 7.43 -1.36
CA PHE A 38 -10.40 6.51 -0.25
C PHE A 38 -9.38 7.07 0.74
N GLU A 39 -9.68 6.88 2.02
CA GLU A 39 -8.73 7.03 3.12
C GLU A 39 -8.34 5.67 3.70
N LEU A 40 -9.21 4.67 3.53
CA LEU A 40 -8.99 3.27 3.88
C LEU A 40 -9.13 2.39 2.64
N GLU A 41 -8.28 1.38 2.51
CA GLU A 41 -8.36 0.40 1.43
C GLU A 41 -9.28 -0.80 1.74
N HIS A 42 -9.60 -1.02 3.00
CA HIS A 42 -10.43 -2.15 3.46
C HIS A 42 -11.93 -1.86 3.34
N VAL A 43 -12.40 -1.65 2.10
CA VAL A 43 -13.81 -1.39 1.78
C VAL A 43 -14.38 -2.48 0.88
N ASP A 44 -15.71 -2.66 0.92
CA ASP A 44 -16.37 -3.49 -0.10
C ASP A 44 -16.37 -2.77 -1.45
N THR A 45 -15.68 -3.37 -2.42
CA THR A 45 -15.57 -2.81 -3.76
C THR A 45 -16.73 -3.18 -4.68
N SER A 46 -17.61 -4.10 -4.31
CA SER A 46 -18.65 -4.65 -5.18
C SER A 46 -19.63 -3.58 -5.68
N ILE A 47 -20.22 -2.83 -4.76
CA ILE A 47 -21.13 -1.73 -5.10
C ILE A 47 -20.41 -0.58 -5.77
N LEU A 48 -19.17 -0.29 -5.32
CA LEU A 48 -18.36 0.81 -5.88
C LEU A 48 -17.98 0.55 -7.35
N LYS A 49 -17.65 -0.71 -7.71
CA LYS A 49 -17.40 -1.09 -9.12
C LYS A 49 -18.63 -0.87 -9.99
N LYS A 50 -19.80 -1.29 -9.53
CA LYS A 50 -21.06 -1.07 -10.26
C LYS A 50 -21.29 0.43 -10.50
N MET A 51 -21.12 1.26 -9.47
CA MET A 51 -21.32 2.71 -9.60
C MET A 51 -20.26 3.36 -10.49
N PHE A 52 -19.01 2.89 -10.42
CA PHE A 52 -17.95 3.34 -11.31
C PHE A 52 -18.26 3.02 -12.77
N ASP A 53 -18.77 1.81 -13.06
CA ASP A 53 -19.20 1.40 -14.41
C ASP A 53 -20.42 2.20 -14.92
N GLU A 54 -21.24 2.72 -13.99
CA GLU A 54 -22.33 3.65 -14.27
C GLU A 54 -21.86 5.11 -14.48
N GLY A 55 -20.55 5.36 -14.43
CA GLY A 55 -19.94 6.66 -14.69
C GLY A 55 -19.76 7.56 -13.48
N LYS A 56 -19.84 7.05 -12.25
CA LYS A 56 -19.53 7.83 -11.05
C LYS A 56 -18.03 8.06 -10.92
N ASN A 57 -17.65 9.24 -10.48
CA ASN A 57 -16.26 9.63 -10.26
C ASN A 57 -15.74 9.04 -8.96
N ILE A 58 -15.07 7.89 -9.02
CA ILE A 58 -14.46 7.21 -7.87
C ILE A 58 -12.98 7.00 -8.18
N TYR A 59 -12.10 7.62 -7.40
CA TYR A 59 -10.65 7.58 -7.63
C TYR A 59 -9.87 7.28 -6.33
N PRO A 60 -8.93 6.33 -6.36
CA PRO A 60 -8.61 5.38 -7.46
C PRO A 60 -9.80 4.49 -7.82
N SER A 61 -9.76 3.88 -9.03
CA SER A 61 -10.86 3.00 -9.45
C SER A 61 -11.08 1.86 -8.45
N PRO A 62 -12.33 1.43 -8.19
CA PRO A 62 -12.60 0.32 -7.27
C PRO A 62 -11.98 -1.01 -7.72
N TYR A 63 -11.69 -1.18 -9.00
CA TYR A 63 -10.95 -2.33 -9.53
C TYR A 63 -9.49 -2.32 -9.07
N LEU A 64 -8.88 -1.14 -9.03
CA LEU A 64 -7.52 -0.98 -8.50
C LEU A 64 -7.48 -1.20 -6.99
N ILE A 65 -8.48 -0.70 -6.24
CA ILE A 65 -8.61 -0.99 -4.80
C ILE A 65 -8.67 -2.50 -4.57
N GLU A 66 -9.51 -3.23 -5.29
CA GLU A 66 -9.63 -4.69 -5.17
C GLU A 66 -8.32 -5.42 -5.49
N LEU A 67 -7.58 -4.95 -6.50
CA LEU A 67 -6.25 -5.51 -6.83
C LEU A 67 -5.28 -5.32 -5.66
N ILE A 68 -5.20 -4.10 -5.14
CA ILE A 68 -4.25 -3.72 -4.08
C ILE A 68 -4.59 -4.36 -2.74
N GLN A 69 -5.87 -4.59 -2.45
CA GLN A 69 -6.30 -5.36 -1.26
C GLN A 69 -5.65 -6.76 -1.19
N ASP A 70 -5.21 -7.31 -2.33
CA ASP A 70 -4.48 -8.58 -2.39
C ASP A 70 -2.99 -8.30 -2.67
N LYS A 71 -2.19 -8.25 -1.60
CA LYS A 71 -0.75 -7.95 -1.67
C LYS A 71 0.02 -8.85 -2.63
N TYR A 72 -0.39 -10.12 -2.78
CA TYR A 72 0.21 -11.04 -3.74
C TYR A 72 -0.08 -10.62 -5.18
N LYS A 73 -1.34 -10.26 -5.50
CA LYS A 73 -1.72 -9.80 -6.84
C LYS A 73 -1.04 -8.48 -7.21
N GLN A 74 -0.94 -7.56 -6.25
CA GLN A 74 -0.21 -6.30 -6.43
C GLN A 74 1.24 -6.60 -6.84
N LYS A 75 1.93 -7.45 -6.08
CA LYS A 75 3.32 -7.82 -6.34
C LYS A 75 3.50 -8.54 -7.68
N GLU A 76 2.61 -9.49 -7.99
CA GLU A 76 2.60 -10.19 -9.27
C GLU A 76 2.42 -9.24 -10.47
N LEU A 77 1.58 -8.20 -10.33
CA LEU A 77 1.42 -7.18 -11.36
C LEU A 77 2.70 -6.37 -11.56
N LEU A 78 3.31 -5.89 -10.47
CA LEU A 78 4.54 -5.11 -10.54
C LEU A 78 5.69 -5.91 -11.18
N ASP A 79 5.88 -7.15 -10.78
CA ASP A 79 6.87 -8.07 -11.35
C ASP A 79 6.63 -8.30 -12.85
N LYS A 80 5.40 -8.60 -13.27
CA LYS A 80 5.03 -8.73 -14.70
C LYS A 80 5.29 -7.47 -15.52
N LYS A 81 5.32 -6.30 -14.90
CA LYS A 81 5.65 -5.02 -15.53
C LYS A 81 7.15 -4.70 -15.46
N GLY A 82 7.97 -5.61 -14.97
CA GLY A 82 9.42 -5.46 -14.86
C GLY A 82 9.87 -4.51 -13.75
N ILE A 83 9.02 -4.26 -12.77
CA ILE A 83 9.34 -3.47 -11.57
C ILE A 83 9.91 -4.42 -10.52
N SER A 84 11.11 -4.10 -10.02
CA SER A 84 11.80 -4.95 -9.06
C SER A 84 11.06 -5.00 -7.71
N VAL A 85 10.78 -6.21 -7.27
CA VAL A 85 10.17 -6.53 -5.97
C VAL A 85 11.03 -7.60 -5.27
N PRO A 86 10.95 -7.76 -3.94
CA PRO A 86 11.56 -8.91 -3.27
C PRO A 86 11.14 -10.23 -3.91
N ALA A 87 12.05 -11.19 -4.01
CA ALA A 87 11.71 -12.53 -4.53
C ALA A 87 10.55 -13.12 -3.71
N TYR A 88 9.53 -13.64 -4.37
CA TYR A 88 8.30 -14.05 -3.72
C TYR A 88 7.72 -15.34 -4.27
N LYS A 89 6.88 -16.01 -3.48
CA LYS A 89 6.16 -17.22 -3.89
C LYS A 89 4.85 -17.34 -3.14
N LYS A 90 3.80 -17.74 -3.85
CA LYS A 90 2.51 -18.08 -3.23
C LYS A 90 2.65 -19.30 -2.32
N VAL A 91 1.98 -19.28 -1.18
CA VAL A 91 1.93 -20.41 -0.26
C VAL A 91 0.64 -21.18 -0.51
N ASP A 92 0.75 -22.28 -1.23
CA ASP A 92 -0.37 -23.21 -1.45
C ASP A 92 -0.36 -24.36 -0.42
N THR A 93 0.84 -24.70 0.10
CA THR A 93 1.03 -25.73 1.12
C THR A 93 2.21 -25.36 2.03
N LYS A 94 2.29 -25.98 3.22
CA LYS A 94 3.46 -25.82 4.10
C LYS A 94 4.78 -26.24 3.44
N ALA A 95 4.76 -27.15 2.49
CA ALA A 95 5.96 -27.56 1.73
C ALA A 95 6.51 -26.42 0.85
N CYS A 96 5.68 -25.44 0.46
CA CYS A 96 6.16 -24.26 -0.25
C CYS A 96 7.11 -23.41 0.60
N LEU A 97 6.86 -23.30 1.92
CA LEU A 97 7.72 -22.59 2.86
C LEU A 97 9.11 -23.23 2.93
N GLU A 98 9.16 -24.57 3.05
CA GLU A 98 10.42 -25.30 3.11
C GLU A 98 11.22 -25.22 1.79
N SER A 99 10.52 -25.24 0.65
CA SER A 99 11.18 -25.22 -0.66
C SER A 99 11.74 -23.85 -1.04
N PHE A 100 11.25 -22.76 -0.46
CA PHE A 100 11.78 -21.42 -0.69
C PHE A 100 13.09 -21.20 0.08
N GLY A 101 13.23 -21.82 1.26
CA GLY A 101 14.37 -21.69 2.16
C GLY A 101 14.07 -20.73 3.32
N PHE A 102 15.01 -20.64 4.25
CA PHE A 102 14.92 -19.77 5.42
C PHE A 102 16.16 -18.91 5.56
N PRO A 103 16.08 -17.68 6.13
CA PRO A 103 14.87 -17.04 6.65
C PRO A 103 13.96 -16.48 5.55
N VAL A 104 12.63 -16.39 5.83
CA VAL A 104 11.63 -15.79 4.93
C VAL A 104 10.64 -14.93 5.70
N ILE A 105 10.06 -13.97 5.01
CA ILE A 105 8.89 -13.23 5.49
C ILE A 105 7.63 -13.85 4.89
N GLN A 106 6.71 -14.31 5.73
CA GLN A 106 5.38 -14.72 5.29
C GLN A 106 4.39 -13.58 5.52
N LYS A 107 3.60 -13.25 4.49
CA LYS A 107 2.60 -12.18 4.51
C LYS A 107 1.23 -12.75 4.19
N ALA A 108 0.20 -12.36 4.96
CA ALA A 108 -1.19 -12.60 4.57
C ALA A 108 -1.49 -11.80 3.29
N ARG A 109 -2.23 -12.42 2.37
CA ARG A 109 -2.60 -11.76 1.10
C ARG A 109 -3.54 -10.59 1.33
N LYS A 110 -4.48 -10.71 2.27
CA LYS A 110 -5.52 -9.71 2.58
C LYS A 110 -5.59 -9.43 4.08
N GLY A 111 -6.09 -8.26 4.45
CA GLY A 111 -6.41 -7.90 5.83
C GLY A 111 -5.21 -7.60 6.73
N GLY A 112 -3.99 -7.57 6.21
CA GLY A 112 -2.81 -7.16 6.98
C GLY A 112 -2.62 -5.64 6.94
N TYR A 113 -2.36 -5.04 8.11
CA TYR A 113 -2.05 -3.61 8.27
C TYR A 113 -1.14 -3.43 9.49
N ASP A 114 -0.32 -2.41 9.51
CA ASP A 114 0.57 -2.05 10.63
C ASP A 114 1.32 -3.26 11.22
N GLY A 115 1.99 -4.04 10.35
CA GLY A 115 2.73 -5.25 10.74
C GLY A 115 1.87 -6.47 11.07
N LYS A 116 0.55 -6.34 11.17
CA LYS A 116 -0.35 -7.49 11.34
C LYS A 116 -0.43 -8.30 10.05
N GLY A 117 -0.40 -9.63 10.18
CA GLY A 117 -0.37 -10.51 9.02
C GLY A 117 0.99 -10.62 8.34
N VAL A 118 2.07 -10.23 9.02
CA VAL A 118 3.46 -10.41 8.59
C VAL A 118 4.21 -11.18 9.67
N ILE A 119 4.95 -12.22 9.29
CA ILE A 119 5.74 -13.01 10.22
C ILE A 119 7.10 -13.38 9.61
N LEU A 120 8.15 -13.23 10.39
CA LEU A 120 9.49 -13.72 10.08
C LEU A 120 9.61 -15.17 10.52
N LEU A 121 9.84 -16.07 9.57
CA LEU A 121 10.19 -17.47 9.81
C LEU A 121 11.70 -17.62 9.62
N LYS A 122 12.43 -17.78 10.71
CA LYS A 122 13.90 -17.84 10.69
C LYS A 122 14.43 -19.22 10.31
N THR A 123 13.73 -20.25 10.77
CA THR A 123 14.12 -21.64 10.56
C THR A 123 12.89 -22.53 10.36
N LYS A 124 13.11 -23.78 10.03
CA LYS A 124 12.03 -24.78 9.91
C LYS A 124 11.23 -24.96 11.20
N ASP A 125 11.83 -24.73 12.37
CA ASP A 125 11.16 -24.86 13.66
C ASP A 125 10.07 -23.78 13.86
N ASP A 126 10.14 -22.67 13.12
CA ASP A 126 9.13 -21.60 13.14
C ASP A 126 7.85 -21.93 12.35
N LEU A 127 7.78 -23.05 11.63
CA LEU A 127 6.61 -23.45 10.84
C LEU A 127 5.33 -23.61 11.67
N SER A 128 5.43 -23.82 12.97
CA SER A 128 4.28 -23.83 13.88
C SER A 128 3.62 -22.45 14.04
N LYS A 129 4.36 -21.37 13.74
CA LYS A 129 3.90 -19.96 13.80
C LYS A 129 3.38 -19.47 12.46
N ALA A 130 3.51 -20.27 11.40
CA ALA A 130 3.15 -19.85 10.05
C ALA A 130 1.67 -19.43 9.94
N ILE A 131 1.41 -18.41 9.13
CA ILE A 131 0.07 -17.90 8.84
C ILE A 131 -0.73 -19.01 8.14
N GLU A 132 -1.89 -19.36 8.69
CA GLU A 132 -2.78 -20.40 8.12
C GLU A 132 -3.68 -19.86 7.01
N ALA A 133 -3.93 -18.53 7.00
CA ALA A 133 -4.72 -17.88 5.96
C ALA A 133 -3.99 -17.88 4.60
N GLU A 134 -4.72 -17.54 3.53
CA GLU A 134 -4.10 -17.30 2.21
C GLU A 134 -2.93 -16.34 2.34
N SER A 135 -1.76 -16.79 1.93
CA SER A 135 -0.51 -16.07 2.16
C SER A 135 0.49 -16.26 1.02
N PHE A 136 1.54 -15.50 1.07
CA PHE A 136 2.73 -15.65 0.22
C PHE A 136 3.98 -15.41 1.06
N ILE A 137 5.12 -15.82 0.56
CA ILE A 137 6.43 -15.62 1.17
C ILE A 137 7.28 -14.73 0.32
N GLU A 138 8.15 -13.99 0.99
CA GLU A 138 9.17 -13.15 0.39
C GLU A 138 10.53 -13.46 1.00
N GLU A 139 11.58 -13.20 0.23
CA GLU A 139 12.94 -13.20 0.77
C GLU A 139 13.05 -12.16 1.91
N LEU A 140 13.89 -12.47 2.89
CA LEU A 140 14.30 -11.49 3.89
C LEU A 140 15.32 -10.55 3.26
N VAL A 141 14.87 -9.36 2.88
CA VAL A 141 15.72 -8.33 2.26
C VAL A 141 16.71 -7.76 3.26
N ASP A 142 17.98 -7.62 2.88
CA ASP A 142 18.99 -6.92 3.69
C ASP A 142 18.85 -5.41 3.49
N ILE A 143 17.93 -4.83 4.26
CA ILE A 143 17.51 -3.43 4.13
C ILE A 143 18.57 -2.50 4.71
N GLN A 144 18.96 -1.48 3.94
CA GLN A 144 19.73 -0.32 4.42
C GLN A 144 18.79 0.77 4.91
N LYS A 145 17.74 1.08 4.14
CA LYS A 145 16.72 2.09 4.47
C LYS A 145 15.34 1.67 3.96
N GLU A 146 14.33 1.99 4.73
CA GLU A 146 12.96 1.99 4.26
C GLU A 146 12.61 3.38 3.73
N ILE A 147 12.12 3.43 2.50
CA ILE A 147 11.91 4.64 1.72
C ILE A 147 10.44 4.69 1.30
N ALA A 148 9.88 5.89 1.23
CA ALA A 148 8.56 6.07 0.64
C ALA A 148 8.51 7.30 -0.27
N VAL A 149 7.58 7.25 -1.23
CA VAL A 149 7.24 8.36 -2.12
C VAL A 149 5.74 8.48 -2.20
N MET A 150 5.22 9.67 -1.92
CA MET A 150 3.84 10.00 -2.28
C MET A 150 3.79 10.42 -3.75
N VAL A 151 2.91 9.77 -4.51
CA VAL A 151 2.73 10.03 -5.95
C VAL A 151 1.28 10.38 -6.21
N ALA A 152 1.04 11.47 -6.92
CA ALA A 152 -0.28 11.87 -7.38
C ALA A 152 -0.38 11.76 -8.90
N ARG A 153 -1.49 11.23 -9.41
CA ARG A 153 -1.81 11.22 -10.85
C ARG A 153 -3.23 11.71 -11.06
N ASN A 154 -3.39 12.65 -11.98
CA ASN A 154 -4.71 13.17 -12.36
C ASN A 154 -5.35 12.35 -13.49
N ILE A 155 -6.58 12.72 -13.87
CA ILE A 155 -7.35 12.04 -14.93
C ILE A 155 -6.79 12.29 -16.34
N GLU A 156 -5.99 13.33 -16.52
CA GLU A 156 -5.27 13.65 -17.77
C GLU A 156 -3.98 12.83 -17.89
N GLY A 157 -3.59 12.09 -16.84
CA GLY A 157 -2.40 11.26 -16.81
C GLY A 157 -1.13 11.98 -16.36
N GLU A 158 -1.22 13.24 -15.93
CA GLU A 158 -0.08 13.96 -15.35
C GLU A 158 0.27 13.39 -13.98
N ILE A 159 1.58 13.17 -13.74
CA ILE A 159 2.09 12.58 -12.50
C ILE A 159 3.01 13.56 -11.80
N SER A 160 2.88 13.67 -10.50
CA SER A 160 3.76 14.43 -9.62
C SER A 160 4.14 13.61 -8.39
N CYS A 161 5.42 13.72 -7.98
CA CYS A 161 5.93 13.10 -6.78
C CYS A 161 6.19 14.15 -5.70
N TYR A 162 5.89 13.81 -4.47
CA TYR A 162 6.45 14.50 -3.30
C TYR A 162 7.91 14.06 -3.10
N PRO A 163 8.70 14.83 -2.33
CA PRO A 163 10.06 14.43 -2.00
C PRO A 163 10.13 13.00 -1.45
N VAL A 164 11.17 12.28 -1.86
CA VAL A 164 11.48 10.95 -1.30
C VAL A 164 11.75 11.09 0.20
N VAL A 165 11.14 10.23 1.01
CA VAL A 165 11.29 10.21 2.46
C VAL A 165 11.92 8.92 2.95
N GLU A 166 12.64 9.01 4.08
CA GLU A 166 13.15 7.87 4.82
C GLU A 166 12.21 7.58 6.00
N MET A 167 11.82 6.33 6.17
CA MET A 167 10.98 5.88 7.26
C MET A 167 11.82 5.12 8.29
N LEU A 168 11.64 5.43 9.56
CA LEU A 168 12.22 4.70 10.69
C LEU A 168 11.09 4.02 11.46
N PHE A 169 11.24 2.72 11.67
CA PHE A 169 10.24 1.90 12.34
C PHE A 169 10.62 1.61 13.78
N ASP A 170 9.65 1.60 14.68
CA ASP A 170 9.82 1.03 16.01
C ASP A 170 9.83 -0.51 15.90
N GLU A 171 11.00 -1.11 16.13
CA GLU A 171 11.22 -2.56 16.00
C GLU A 171 10.30 -3.41 16.91
N ARG A 172 9.77 -2.82 18.01
CA ARG A 172 8.91 -3.55 18.96
C ARG A 172 7.50 -3.79 18.40
N VAL A 173 7.01 -2.86 17.59
CA VAL A 173 5.61 -2.86 17.10
C VAL A 173 5.52 -2.84 15.57
N ASN A 174 6.66 -2.69 14.89
CA ASN A 174 6.75 -2.61 13.43
C ASN A 174 5.82 -1.53 12.82
N ILE A 175 5.79 -0.36 13.46
CA ILE A 175 5.04 0.81 13.03
C ILE A 175 6.02 1.92 12.67
N CYS A 176 5.76 2.65 11.58
CA CYS A 176 6.54 3.82 11.21
C CYS A 176 6.43 4.89 12.31
N ASP A 177 7.55 5.17 12.97
CA ASP A 177 7.65 6.10 14.10
C ASP A 177 8.11 7.49 13.64
N ILE A 178 9.10 7.55 12.73
CA ILE A 178 9.68 8.80 12.25
C ILE A 178 9.75 8.79 10.73
N VAL A 179 9.33 9.91 10.12
CA VAL A 179 9.52 10.19 8.69
C VAL A 179 10.51 11.36 8.56
N ILE A 180 11.57 11.16 7.77
CA ILE A 180 12.58 12.17 7.48
C ILE A 180 12.42 12.62 6.02
N ALA A 181 12.05 13.87 5.83
CA ALA A 181 11.89 14.51 4.53
C ALA A 181 12.88 15.68 4.35
N PRO A 182 13.69 15.71 3.28
CA PRO A 182 13.92 14.65 2.31
C PRO A 182 14.76 13.49 2.88
N ALA A 183 14.69 12.32 2.26
CA ALA A 183 15.51 11.17 2.62
C ALA A 183 17.01 11.48 2.50
N ARG A 184 17.80 10.92 3.41
CA ARG A 184 19.27 11.09 3.45
C ARG A 184 19.95 10.08 2.54
N ILE A 185 19.80 10.28 1.23
CA ILE A 185 20.33 9.43 0.15
C ILE A 185 20.98 10.29 -0.93
N GLU A 186 21.80 9.67 -1.77
CA GLU A 186 22.42 10.32 -2.93
C GLU A 186 21.38 10.75 -3.96
N GLU A 187 21.65 11.86 -4.65
CA GLU A 187 20.74 12.44 -5.64
C GLU A 187 20.39 11.49 -6.80
N SER A 188 21.37 10.67 -7.20
CA SER A 188 21.16 9.65 -8.24
C SER A 188 20.15 8.60 -7.82
N LEU A 189 20.23 8.11 -6.57
CA LEU A 189 19.27 7.16 -5.99
C LEU A 189 17.90 7.81 -5.82
N ARG A 190 17.83 9.08 -5.45
CA ARG A 190 16.55 9.81 -5.34
C ARG A 190 15.80 9.79 -6.66
N LYS A 191 16.45 10.17 -7.76
CA LYS A 191 15.85 10.15 -9.10
C LYS A 191 15.39 8.76 -9.52
N GLU A 192 16.22 7.75 -9.26
CA GLU A 192 15.87 6.36 -9.59
C GLU A 192 14.62 5.89 -8.80
N ILE A 193 14.53 6.25 -7.50
CA ILE A 193 13.37 5.95 -6.65
C ILE A 193 12.11 6.65 -7.16
N GLU A 194 12.21 7.94 -7.54
CA GLU A 194 11.11 8.70 -8.13
C GLU A 194 10.65 8.05 -9.45
N ASP A 195 11.57 7.71 -10.35
CA ASP A 195 11.27 7.05 -11.63
C ASP A 195 10.60 5.68 -11.43
N ILE A 196 11.05 4.88 -10.47
CA ILE A 196 10.42 3.59 -10.13
C ILE A 196 9.01 3.83 -9.58
N SER A 197 8.83 4.83 -8.71
CA SER A 197 7.53 5.16 -8.13
C SER A 197 6.52 5.62 -9.18
N ILE A 198 6.95 6.43 -10.15
CA ILE A 198 6.15 6.83 -11.31
C ILE A 198 5.73 5.60 -12.13
N LYS A 199 6.69 4.73 -12.47
CA LYS A 199 6.41 3.49 -13.21
C LYS A 199 5.43 2.57 -12.48
N CYS A 200 5.44 2.55 -11.14
CA CYS A 200 4.45 1.81 -10.35
C CYS A 200 3.03 2.31 -10.63
N ILE A 201 2.83 3.63 -10.59
CA ILE A 201 1.50 4.22 -10.77
C ILE A 201 1.03 4.11 -12.23
N GLU A 202 1.95 4.23 -13.19
CA GLU A 202 1.66 3.94 -14.60
C GLU A 202 1.26 2.47 -14.83
N ALA A 203 1.98 1.53 -14.20
CA ALA A 203 1.69 0.10 -14.30
C ALA A 203 0.31 -0.27 -13.72
N LEU A 204 -0.13 0.44 -12.69
CA LEU A 204 -1.43 0.29 -12.04
C LEU A 204 -2.54 1.03 -12.80
N ASP A 205 -2.21 1.92 -13.73
CA ASP A 205 -3.13 2.89 -14.35
C ASP A 205 -3.98 3.64 -13.30
N GLY A 206 -3.33 3.97 -12.17
CA GLY A 206 -3.99 4.56 -11.01
C GLY A 206 -4.20 6.06 -11.18
N VAL A 207 -5.39 6.55 -10.84
CA VAL A 207 -5.71 7.99 -10.71
C VAL A 207 -6.00 8.27 -9.25
N GLY A 208 -5.39 9.31 -8.68
CA GLY A 208 -5.51 9.66 -7.27
C GLY A 208 -4.16 9.88 -6.60
N ILE A 209 -4.10 9.68 -5.29
CA ILE A 209 -2.86 9.76 -4.50
C ILE A 209 -2.47 8.37 -4.00
N PHE A 210 -1.15 8.10 -4.03
CA PHE A 210 -0.59 6.80 -3.70
C PHE A 210 0.63 6.96 -2.81
N GLY A 211 0.77 6.08 -1.81
CA GLY A 211 2.02 5.89 -1.08
C GLY A 211 2.75 4.68 -1.65
N VAL A 212 3.95 4.87 -2.19
CA VAL A 212 4.83 3.80 -2.68
C VAL A 212 5.90 3.55 -1.64
N GLU A 213 5.92 2.36 -1.05
CA GLU A 213 6.96 1.92 -0.12
C GLU A 213 8.02 1.09 -0.82
N LEU A 214 9.29 1.40 -0.54
CA LEU A 214 10.43 0.75 -1.17
C LEU A 214 11.50 0.39 -0.13
N PHE A 215 12.25 -0.66 -0.42
CA PHE A 215 13.46 -1.01 0.29
C PHE A 215 14.67 -0.55 -0.52
N LEU A 216 15.53 0.25 0.08
CA LEU A 216 16.91 0.45 -0.39
C LEU A 216 17.76 -0.60 0.33
N THR A 217 18.36 -1.51 -0.42
CA THR A 217 19.18 -2.58 0.12
C THR A 217 20.62 -2.11 0.35
N LYS A 218 21.41 -2.86 1.13
CA LYS A 218 22.82 -2.55 1.38
C LYS A 218 23.70 -2.63 0.14
N ASP A 219 23.29 -3.35 -0.90
CA ASP A 219 23.93 -3.40 -2.21
C ASP A 219 23.35 -2.38 -3.20
N ASN A 220 22.65 -1.36 -2.68
CA ASN A 220 22.03 -0.24 -3.40
C ASN A 220 20.99 -0.64 -4.46
N LYS A 221 20.32 -1.77 -4.29
CA LYS A 221 19.14 -2.12 -5.09
C LYS A 221 17.90 -1.47 -4.51
N ILE A 222 16.95 -1.15 -5.38
CA ILE A 222 15.65 -0.60 -5.01
C ILE A 222 14.60 -1.66 -5.31
N LEU A 223 13.84 -2.05 -4.28
CA LEU A 223 12.78 -3.05 -4.37
C LEU A 223 11.47 -2.44 -3.88
N VAL A 224 10.41 -2.55 -4.66
CA VAL A 224 9.07 -2.09 -4.22
C VAL A 224 8.49 -3.08 -3.21
N ASN A 225 8.18 -2.58 -2.01
CA ASN A 225 7.54 -3.36 -0.95
C ASN A 225 6.03 -3.46 -1.20
N GLU A 226 5.34 -2.32 -1.13
CA GLU A 226 3.90 -2.24 -1.37
C GLU A 226 3.46 -0.84 -1.82
N ILE A 227 2.23 -0.74 -2.30
CA ILE A 227 1.61 0.52 -2.72
C ILE A 227 0.27 0.65 -2.01
N ALA A 228 0.07 1.78 -1.34
CA ALA A 228 -1.21 2.17 -0.74
C ALA A 228 -1.95 3.12 -1.70
N PRO A 229 -3.22 2.85 -2.06
CA PRO A 229 -3.98 3.64 -3.04
C PRO A 229 -4.74 4.79 -2.35
N ARG A 230 -4.09 5.52 -1.46
CA ARG A 230 -4.68 6.52 -0.55
C ARG A 230 -3.61 7.40 0.08
N PRO A 231 -3.98 8.49 0.78
CA PRO A 231 -3.06 9.16 1.69
C PRO A 231 -2.38 8.15 2.62
N HIS A 232 -1.08 8.35 2.87
CA HIS A 232 -0.27 7.41 3.62
C HIS A 232 0.48 8.12 4.74
N ASN A 233 0.79 7.40 5.84
CA ASN A 233 1.51 7.96 7.00
C ASN A 233 2.87 8.55 6.62
N SER A 234 3.56 7.99 5.63
CA SER A 234 4.81 8.56 5.09
C SER A 234 4.63 9.95 4.45
N GLY A 235 3.40 10.35 4.13
CA GLY A 235 3.04 11.66 3.57
C GLY A 235 2.50 12.66 4.58
N HIS A 236 2.30 12.31 5.85
CA HIS A 236 1.68 13.20 6.85
C HIS A 236 2.48 14.49 7.07
N TYR A 237 3.81 14.47 6.87
CA TYR A 237 4.64 15.67 6.96
C TYR A 237 4.19 16.78 6.01
N THR A 238 3.49 16.45 4.92
CA THR A 238 3.01 17.42 3.93
C THR A 238 1.88 18.29 4.46
N ILE A 239 1.23 17.93 5.58
CA ILE A 239 0.14 18.70 6.18
C ILE A 239 0.65 20.07 6.63
N GLU A 240 1.80 20.12 7.32
CA GLU A 240 2.37 21.37 7.83
C GLU A 240 3.53 21.91 6.95
N SER A 241 4.14 21.06 6.13
CA SER A 241 5.36 21.41 5.38
C SER A 241 5.12 21.77 3.91
N CYS A 242 3.87 21.71 3.44
CA CYS A 242 3.47 22.19 2.13
C CYS A 242 2.81 23.57 2.24
N LEU A 243 3.28 24.51 1.42
CA LEU A 243 2.73 25.85 1.27
C LEU A 243 1.80 25.92 0.07
#